data_58894bde4a08316cf867a2ec1cca542c
#
_entry.id   58894bde4a08316cf867a2ec1cca542c
#
_cell.length_a   1.000
_cell.length_b   1.000
_cell.length_c   1.000
_cell.angle_alpha   90.00
_cell.angle_beta   90.00
_cell.angle_gamma   90.00
#
_symmetry.space_group_name_H-M   'P 1'
#
loop_
_entity.id
_entity.type
_entity.pdbx_description
1 polymer ?
#
loop_
_entity_poly.entity_id
_entity_poly.type
_entity_poly.pdbx_seq_one_letter_code
_entity_poly.pdbx_strand_id
1 'polypeptide(L)'
;VYESDMGLWNTNPAAMLRYRRAIGASHVRVFYNITPEFASPIGQRSVGQVARSAVVSSLADAILVSGPMAGAEPDLSILREVKAAVGDQVPVLLNTGAKASNIRQFLSVADGVIVGSSLKVDGYTWNPVDPARVREFVEIVQDVRKSA
;
A
#
# COMPACT_ATOMS: atom_id res chain seq x y z
N VAL A 1 -7.21 -15.43 4.69
CA VAL A 1 -6.42 -15.95 5.83
C VAL A 1 -4.96 -15.89 5.45
N TYR A 2 -4.14 -15.42 6.37
CA TYR A 2 -2.69 -15.31 6.21
C TYR A 2 -1.99 -16.08 7.33
N GLU A 3 -0.87 -16.70 7.03
CA GLU A 3 0.13 -17.10 8.01
C GLU A 3 1.01 -15.88 8.26
N SER A 4 1.26 -15.55 9.52
CA SER A 4 2.01 -14.36 9.91
C SER A 4 2.96 -14.62 11.08
N ASP A 5 3.89 -13.69 11.32
CA ASP A 5 4.78 -13.72 12.49
C ASP A 5 4.04 -13.78 13.85
N MET A 6 2.74 -13.42 13.84
CA MET A 6 1.87 -13.48 15.02
C MET A 6 0.85 -14.63 14.99
N GLY A 7 1.06 -15.63 14.11
CA GLY A 7 0.16 -16.77 13.92
C GLY A 7 -0.87 -16.53 12.79
N LEU A 8 -1.95 -17.29 12.78
CA LEU A 8 -2.97 -17.18 11.74
C LEU A 8 -3.74 -15.86 11.85
N TRP A 9 -3.69 -15.08 10.78
CA TRP A 9 -4.41 -13.82 10.67
C TRP A 9 -5.66 -13.99 9.80
N ASN A 10 -6.82 -13.93 10.45
CA ASN A 10 -8.10 -14.11 9.79
C ASN A 10 -8.74 -12.74 9.47
N THR A 11 -8.74 -12.37 8.20
CA THR A 11 -9.33 -11.12 7.72
C THR A 11 -10.81 -11.30 7.39
N ASN A 12 -11.65 -10.34 7.75
CA ASN A 12 -13.09 -10.36 7.48
C ASN A 12 -13.59 -8.99 6.97
N PRO A 13 -13.38 -8.69 5.68
CA PRO A 13 -13.82 -7.42 5.08
C PRO A 13 -15.34 -7.19 5.22
N ALA A 14 -16.13 -8.24 5.08
CA ALA A 14 -17.58 -8.12 5.15
C ALA A 14 -18.08 -7.68 6.55
N ALA A 15 -17.48 -8.20 7.62
CA ALA A 15 -17.81 -7.78 8.99
C ALA A 15 -17.38 -6.32 9.21
N MET A 16 -16.20 -5.94 8.76
CA MET A 16 -15.68 -4.58 8.87
C MET A 16 -16.57 -3.57 8.13
N LEU A 17 -17.01 -3.88 6.89
CA LEU A 17 -17.90 -3.02 6.12
C LEU A 17 -19.27 -2.87 6.75
N ARG A 18 -19.84 -3.95 7.30
CA ARG A 18 -21.10 -3.89 8.07
C ARG A 18 -20.95 -3.03 9.32
N TYR A 19 -19.87 -3.20 10.06
CA TYR A 19 -19.57 -2.38 11.24
C TYR A 19 -19.42 -0.91 10.88
N ARG A 20 -18.63 -0.57 9.82
CA ARG A 20 -18.49 0.80 9.30
C ARG A 20 -19.85 1.45 9.05
N ARG A 21 -20.77 0.70 8.40
CA ARG A 21 -22.14 1.19 8.14
C ARG A 21 -22.94 1.38 9.43
N ALA A 22 -22.88 0.42 10.35
CA ALA A 22 -23.64 0.44 11.58
C ALA A 22 -23.31 1.63 12.49
N ILE A 23 -22.05 2.08 12.49
CA ILE A 23 -21.60 3.26 13.27
C ILE A 23 -21.71 4.58 12.50
N GLY A 24 -22.34 4.61 11.31
CA GLY A 24 -22.51 5.82 10.51
C GLY A 24 -21.22 6.31 9.83
N ALA A 25 -20.14 5.50 9.76
CA ALA A 25 -18.84 5.86 9.25
C ALA A 25 -18.64 5.57 7.75
N SER A 26 -19.71 5.63 6.94
CA SER A 26 -19.62 5.34 5.49
C SER A 26 -18.70 6.29 4.72
N HIS A 27 -18.40 7.46 5.27
CA HIS A 27 -17.45 8.43 4.73
C HIS A 27 -15.97 8.04 4.93
N VAL A 28 -15.67 7.10 5.83
CA VAL A 28 -14.30 6.60 6.08
C VAL A 28 -13.89 5.69 4.95
N ARG A 29 -12.78 6.00 4.28
CA ARG A 29 -12.23 5.18 3.21
C ARG A 29 -11.49 3.97 3.75
N VAL A 30 -11.58 2.85 3.01
CA VAL A 30 -10.95 1.57 3.38
C VAL A 30 -9.92 1.18 2.33
N PHE A 31 -8.68 1.12 2.74
CA PHE A 31 -7.57 0.70 1.91
C PHE A 31 -7.15 -0.71 2.31
N TYR A 32 -7.03 -1.61 1.33
CA TYR A 32 -6.62 -2.98 1.59
C TYR A 32 -5.18 -3.23 1.18
N ASN A 33 -4.34 -3.60 2.15
CA ASN A 33 -3.02 -4.14 1.87
C ASN A 33 -3.15 -5.61 1.44
N ILE A 34 -2.86 -5.89 0.17
CA ILE A 34 -3.01 -7.22 -0.42
C ILE A 34 -1.72 -8.03 -0.39
N THR A 35 -0.60 -7.39 -0.07
CA THR A 35 0.72 -8.01 0.11
C THR A 35 1.32 -7.57 1.46
N PRO A 36 0.70 -7.95 2.59
CA PRO A 36 1.16 -7.48 3.91
C PRO A 36 2.57 -7.97 4.21
N GLU A 37 3.43 -7.07 4.68
CA GLU A 37 4.86 -7.27 4.86
C GLU A 37 5.28 -8.30 5.94
N PHE A 38 4.38 -8.69 6.81
CA PHE A 38 4.61 -9.63 7.91
C PHE A 38 3.77 -10.90 7.78
N ALA A 39 3.19 -11.16 6.60
CA ALA A 39 2.29 -12.28 6.43
C ALA A 39 2.27 -12.80 4.98
N SER A 40 2.01 -14.08 4.84
CA SER A 40 1.87 -14.77 3.56
C SER A 40 0.46 -15.33 3.40
N PRO A 41 -0.17 -15.18 2.21
CA PRO A 41 -1.50 -15.75 1.98
C PRO A 41 -1.42 -17.28 1.95
N ILE A 42 -2.36 -17.96 2.59
CA ILE A 42 -2.47 -19.42 2.54
C ILE A 42 -2.97 -19.88 1.15
N GLY A 43 -3.76 -19.04 0.47
CA GLY A 43 -4.27 -19.32 -0.87
C GLY A 43 -3.24 -19.03 -1.97
N GLN A 44 -3.46 -19.63 -3.16
CA GLN A 44 -2.53 -19.55 -4.30
C GLN A 44 -3.03 -18.64 -5.45
N ARG A 45 -3.94 -17.70 -5.17
CA ARG A 45 -4.36 -16.72 -6.18
C ARG A 45 -3.21 -15.78 -6.53
N SER A 46 -3.09 -15.40 -7.81
CA SER A 46 -2.14 -14.35 -8.20
C SER A 46 -2.49 -13.02 -7.53
N VAL A 47 -1.51 -12.13 -7.38
CA VAL A 47 -1.72 -10.82 -6.76
C VAL A 47 -2.76 -9.99 -7.53
N GLY A 48 -2.81 -10.10 -8.86
CA GLY A 48 -3.82 -9.45 -9.68
C GLY A 48 -5.23 -10.01 -9.44
N GLN A 49 -5.38 -11.32 -9.21
CA GLN A 49 -6.66 -11.92 -8.82
C GLN A 49 -7.12 -11.43 -7.44
N VAL A 50 -6.19 -11.33 -6.49
CA VAL A 50 -6.49 -10.80 -5.15
C VAL A 50 -6.90 -9.33 -5.23
N ALA A 51 -6.21 -8.52 -6.04
CA ALA A 51 -6.54 -7.11 -6.26
C ALA A 51 -7.96 -6.92 -6.82
N ARG A 52 -8.31 -7.62 -7.90
CA ARG A 52 -9.68 -7.59 -8.45
C ARG A 52 -10.74 -8.00 -7.44
N SER A 53 -10.47 -9.06 -6.68
CA SER A 53 -11.38 -9.53 -5.63
C SER A 53 -11.54 -8.49 -4.50
N ALA A 54 -10.47 -7.80 -4.13
CA ALA A 54 -10.53 -6.73 -3.13
C ALA A 54 -11.43 -5.57 -3.59
N VAL A 55 -11.33 -5.16 -4.86
CA VAL A 55 -12.18 -4.11 -5.44
C VAL A 55 -13.65 -4.55 -5.50
N VAL A 56 -13.92 -5.70 -6.11
CA VAL A 56 -15.29 -6.13 -6.42
C VAL A 56 -16.02 -6.70 -5.21
N SER A 57 -15.35 -7.56 -4.43
CA SER A 57 -15.99 -8.32 -3.34
C SER A 57 -15.80 -7.66 -1.98
N SER A 58 -14.69 -6.98 -1.76
CA SER A 58 -14.38 -6.32 -0.48
C SER A 58 -14.60 -4.81 -0.52
N LEU A 59 -15.01 -4.26 -1.68
CA LEU A 59 -15.33 -2.85 -1.87
C LEU A 59 -14.19 -1.92 -1.39
N ALA A 60 -12.97 -2.21 -1.86
CA ALA A 60 -11.80 -1.40 -1.57
C ALA A 60 -11.97 0.02 -2.12
N ASP A 61 -11.61 1.03 -1.34
CA ASP A 61 -11.47 2.41 -1.81
C ASP A 61 -10.05 2.67 -2.41
N ALA A 62 -9.06 1.86 -2.03
CA ALA A 62 -7.72 1.80 -2.61
C ALA A 62 -7.06 0.44 -2.33
N ILE A 63 -6.08 0.08 -3.15
CA ILE A 63 -5.23 -1.10 -2.95
C ILE A 63 -3.83 -0.64 -2.50
N LEU A 64 -3.30 -1.31 -1.48
CA LEU A 64 -1.94 -1.11 -1.01
C LEU A 64 -1.08 -2.30 -1.40
N VAL A 65 0.13 -2.01 -1.87
CA VAL A 65 1.15 -3.01 -2.21
C VAL A 65 2.38 -2.77 -1.36
N SER A 66 2.75 -3.75 -0.55
CA SER A 66 3.92 -3.72 0.33
C SER A 66 5.05 -4.61 -0.18
N GLY A 67 6.27 -4.27 0.21
CA GLY A 67 7.43 -5.16 0.11
C GLY A 67 7.42 -6.27 1.17
N PRO A 68 8.43 -7.13 1.18
CA PRO A 68 8.46 -8.32 2.04
C PRO A 68 8.59 -8.01 3.54
N MET A 69 9.05 -6.81 3.89
CA MET A 69 9.15 -6.34 5.28
C MET A 69 9.07 -4.81 5.35
N ALA A 70 8.85 -4.27 6.55
CA ALA A 70 8.81 -2.83 6.78
C ALA A 70 10.09 -2.14 6.27
N GLY A 71 9.92 -1.11 5.43
CA GLY A 71 11.03 -0.37 4.82
C GLY A 71 11.67 -1.02 3.59
N ALA A 72 11.35 -2.29 3.29
CA ALA A 72 11.72 -2.92 2.03
C ALA A 72 10.73 -2.56 0.92
N GLU A 73 11.26 -2.34 -0.28
CA GLU A 73 10.46 -2.07 -1.46
C GLU A 73 9.89 -3.37 -2.06
N PRO A 74 8.66 -3.36 -2.60
CA PRO A 74 8.16 -4.47 -3.39
C PRO A 74 8.87 -4.53 -4.75
N ASP A 75 8.78 -5.70 -5.39
CA ASP A 75 9.11 -5.81 -6.80
C ASP A 75 8.13 -4.95 -7.63
N LEU A 76 8.68 -4.11 -8.50
CA LEU A 76 7.89 -3.24 -9.39
C LEU A 76 6.95 -4.05 -10.31
N SER A 77 7.29 -5.30 -10.63
CA SER A 77 6.44 -6.21 -11.41
C SER A 77 5.12 -6.51 -10.71
N ILE A 78 5.15 -6.69 -9.39
CA ILE A 78 3.96 -6.90 -8.56
C ILE A 78 3.04 -5.67 -8.63
N LEU A 79 3.61 -4.48 -8.50
CA LEU A 79 2.86 -3.23 -8.57
C LEU A 79 2.20 -3.05 -9.96
N ARG A 80 2.94 -3.38 -11.04
CA ARG A 80 2.43 -3.36 -12.41
C ARG A 80 1.30 -4.38 -12.63
N GLU A 81 1.44 -5.62 -12.10
CA GLU A 81 0.39 -6.64 -12.17
C GLU A 81 -0.88 -6.17 -11.46
N VAL A 82 -0.76 -5.58 -10.28
CA VAL A 82 -1.90 -5.03 -9.53
C VAL A 82 -2.56 -3.90 -10.31
N LYS A 83 -1.79 -2.90 -10.79
CA LYS A 83 -2.32 -1.77 -11.56
C LYS A 83 -3.01 -2.23 -12.85
N ALA A 84 -2.41 -3.17 -13.57
CA ALA A 84 -3.03 -3.76 -14.76
C ALA A 84 -4.33 -4.52 -14.45
N ALA A 85 -4.40 -5.16 -13.27
CA ALA A 85 -5.57 -5.94 -12.87
C ALA A 85 -6.77 -5.07 -12.47
N VAL A 86 -6.56 -3.90 -11.86
CA VAL A 86 -7.63 -3.01 -11.38
C VAL A 86 -7.88 -1.79 -12.27
N GLY A 87 -6.92 -1.42 -13.12
CA GLY A 87 -7.02 -0.24 -13.99
C GLY A 87 -7.22 1.04 -13.18
N ASP A 88 -8.20 1.83 -13.58
CA ASP A 88 -8.56 3.10 -12.93
C ASP A 88 -9.76 2.98 -11.99
N GLN A 89 -10.18 1.75 -11.64
CA GLN A 89 -11.33 1.53 -10.75
C GLN A 89 -11.07 2.06 -9.34
N VAL A 90 -9.84 1.88 -8.83
CA VAL A 90 -9.39 2.40 -7.53
C VAL A 90 -7.91 2.75 -7.60
N PRO A 91 -7.42 3.68 -6.77
CA PRO A 91 -5.99 3.96 -6.66
C PRO A 91 -5.20 2.74 -6.18
N VAL A 92 -3.99 2.56 -6.73
CA VAL A 92 -3.00 1.60 -6.26
C VAL A 92 -1.84 2.37 -5.65
N LEU A 93 -1.57 2.11 -4.38
CA LEU A 93 -0.56 2.84 -3.62
C LEU A 93 0.60 1.91 -3.22
N LEU A 94 1.82 2.40 -3.37
CA LEU A 94 2.98 1.80 -2.72
C LEU A 94 2.89 2.02 -1.21
N ASN A 95 2.93 0.95 -0.40
CA ASN A 95 2.74 1.05 1.05
C ASN A 95 4.04 0.98 1.86
N THR A 96 5.10 0.34 1.34
CA THR A 96 6.39 0.24 2.02
C THR A 96 7.54 0.51 1.07
N GLY A 97 8.71 0.84 1.64
CA GLY A 97 9.96 0.93 0.89
C GLY A 97 10.16 2.19 0.05
N ALA A 98 9.25 3.17 0.12
CA ALA A 98 9.42 4.45 -0.57
C ALA A 98 10.58 5.26 0.01
N LYS A 99 11.47 5.73 -0.88
CA LYS A 99 12.65 6.55 -0.56
C LYS A 99 12.80 7.64 -1.63
N ALA A 100 13.52 8.72 -1.31
CA ALA A 100 13.85 9.76 -2.29
C ALA A 100 14.54 9.19 -3.54
N SER A 101 15.37 8.16 -3.37
CA SER A 101 16.13 7.52 -4.48
C SER A 101 15.29 6.67 -5.44
N ASN A 102 14.12 6.14 -5.02
CA ASN A 102 13.33 5.21 -5.83
C ASN A 102 11.91 5.71 -6.17
N ILE A 103 11.44 6.78 -5.53
CA ILE A 103 10.06 7.20 -5.65
C ILE A 103 9.63 7.56 -7.08
N ARG A 104 10.53 8.11 -7.91
CA ARG A 104 10.24 8.42 -9.31
C ARG A 104 9.84 7.16 -10.09
N GLN A 105 10.56 6.06 -9.87
CA GLN A 105 10.28 4.77 -10.50
C GLN A 105 8.92 4.21 -10.07
N PHE A 106 8.59 4.26 -8.80
CA PHE A 106 7.32 3.74 -8.30
C PHE A 106 6.13 4.59 -8.73
N LEU A 107 6.25 5.92 -8.74
CA LEU A 107 5.19 6.82 -9.18
C LEU A 107 4.96 6.80 -10.70
N SER A 108 5.80 6.15 -11.49
CA SER A 108 5.49 5.88 -12.90
C SER A 108 4.42 4.77 -13.07
N VAL A 109 4.07 4.06 -11.98
CA VAL A 109 3.09 2.96 -11.98
C VAL A 109 2.02 3.18 -10.92
N ALA A 110 2.40 3.56 -9.69
CA ALA A 110 1.50 3.77 -8.57
C ALA A 110 0.84 5.15 -8.63
N ASP A 111 -0.41 5.22 -8.20
CA ASP A 111 -1.17 6.48 -8.09
C ASP A 111 -0.74 7.31 -6.86
N GLY A 112 -0.03 6.69 -5.93
CA GLY A 112 0.45 7.37 -4.72
C GLY A 112 1.31 6.47 -3.85
N VAL A 113 1.68 6.96 -2.69
CA VAL A 113 2.63 6.31 -1.78
C VAL A 113 2.32 6.61 -0.32
N ILE A 114 2.50 5.61 0.53
CA ILE A 114 2.58 5.74 1.99
C ILE A 114 4.05 5.60 2.36
N VAL A 115 4.59 6.58 3.06
CA VAL A 115 6.02 6.63 3.40
C VAL A 115 6.22 6.83 4.89
N GLY A 116 7.15 6.10 5.47
CA GLY A 116 7.44 6.12 6.91
C GLY A 116 8.92 6.24 7.21
N SER A 117 9.61 5.12 7.34
CA SER A 117 10.98 5.04 7.86
C SER A 117 11.98 5.95 7.15
N SER A 118 11.89 6.09 5.82
CA SER A 118 12.82 6.93 5.05
C SER A 118 12.75 8.43 5.39
N LEU A 119 11.65 8.89 5.98
CA LEU A 119 11.46 10.27 6.44
C LEU A 119 11.93 10.50 7.89
N LYS A 120 12.40 9.45 8.56
CA LYS A 120 12.90 9.52 9.92
C LYS A 120 14.38 9.84 9.95
N VAL A 121 14.86 10.37 11.07
CA VAL A 121 16.32 10.53 11.34
C VAL A 121 16.99 9.17 11.12
N ASP A 122 18.09 9.16 10.37
CA ASP A 122 18.86 7.98 9.98
C ASP A 122 18.09 6.88 9.25
N GLY A 123 16.85 7.16 8.82
CA GLY A 123 15.97 6.15 8.21
C GLY A 123 15.49 5.08 9.18
N TYR A 124 15.64 5.29 10.47
CA TYR A 124 15.24 4.33 11.49
C TYR A 124 13.81 4.58 11.98
N THR A 125 12.97 3.55 11.89
CA THR A 125 11.52 3.66 12.09
C THR A 125 11.10 4.30 13.42
N TRP A 126 11.86 4.09 14.49
CA TRP A 126 11.55 4.59 15.83
C TRP A 126 12.10 5.99 16.12
N ASN A 127 12.94 6.52 15.23
CA ASN A 127 13.44 7.88 15.36
C ASN A 127 12.34 8.92 15.01
N PRO A 128 12.49 10.17 15.45
CA PRO A 128 11.58 11.25 15.06
C PRO A 128 11.65 11.53 13.55
N VAL A 129 10.64 12.20 13.05
CA VAL A 129 10.61 12.67 11.64
C VAL A 129 11.70 13.72 11.43
N ASP A 130 12.43 13.60 10.33
CA ASP A 130 13.43 14.58 9.88
C ASP A 130 12.79 15.56 8.88
N PRO A 131 12.63 16.84 9.22
CA PRO A 131 12.01 17.82 8.32
C PRO A 131 12.78 18.05 7.01
N ALA A 132 14.09 17.82 6.99
CA ALA A 132 14.89 17.97 5.77
C ALA A 132 14.56 16.84 4.78
N ARG A 133 14.51 15.60 5.26
CA ARG A 133 14.12 14.43 4.47
C ARG A 133 12.68 14.54 3.94
N VAL A 134 11.77 15.11 4.73
CA VAL A 134 10.39 15.35 4.29
C VAL A 134 10.37 16.35 3.15
N ARG A 135 11.06 17.48 3.26
CA ARG A 135 11.13 18.50 2.18
C ARG A 135 11.68 17.91 0.89
N GLU A 136 12.84 17.25 0.95
CA GLU A 136 13.45 16.59 -0.20
C GLU A 136 12.48 15.61 -0.88
N PHE A 137 11.85 14.74 -0.10
CA PHE A 137 10.91 13.76 -0.63
C PHE A 137 9.71 14.40 -1.31
N VAL A 138 9.11 15.42 -0.69
CA VAL A 138 7.95 16.15 -1.24
C VAL A 138 8.33 16.90 -2.52
N GLU A 139 9.50 17.54 -2.59
CA GLU A 139 9.98 18.20 -3.80
C GLU A 139 10.09 17.20 -4.96
N ILE A 140 10.67 16.03 -4.74
CA ILE A 140 10.76 14.98 -5.77
C ILE A 140 9.38 14.54 -6.25
N VAL A 141 8.43 14.32 -5.33
CA VAL A 141 7.06 13.93 -5.68
C VAL A 141 6.35 15.02 -6.47
N GLN A 142 6.53 16.28 -6.10
CA GLN A 142 5.96 17.43 -6.83
C GLN A 142 6.51 17.53 -8.25
N ASP A 143 7.80 17.29 -8.44
CA ASP A 143 8.44 17.30 -9.77
C ASP A 143 7.88 16.18 -10.65
N VAL A 144 7.71 14.96 -10.10
CA VAL A 144 7.10 13.85 -10.83
C VAL A 144 5.71 14.20 -11.31
N ARG A 145 4.89 14.80 -10.42
CA ARG A 145 3.50 15.19 -10.75
C ARG A 145 3.39 16.30 -11.79
N LYS A 146 4.38 17.18 -11.89
CA LYS A 146 4.41 18.23 -12.92
C LYS A 146 4.81 17.69 -14.30
N SER A 147 5.48 16.53 -14.32
CA SER A 147 6.01 15.90 -15.54
C SER A 147 5.09 14.80 -16.10
N ALA A 148 4.02 14.47 -15.40
CA ALA A 148 3.01 13.48 -15.78
C ALA A 148 1.79 14.16 -16.43
#